data_76ab9bf89f065556d73d803c25c21c83
#
_entry.id   76ab9bf89f065556d73d803c25c21c83
#
_cell.length_a   1.000
_cell.length_b   1.000
_cell.length_c   1.000
_cell.angle_alpha   90.00
_cell.angle_beta   90.00
_cell.angle_gamma   90.00
#
_symmetry.space_group_name_H-M   'P 1'
#
loop_
_entity.id
_entity.type
_entity.pdbx_description
1 polymer ?
#
loop_
_entity_poly.entity_id
_entity_poly.type
_entity_poly.pdbx_seq_one_letter_code
_entity_poly.pdbx_strand_id
1 'polypeptide(L)'
;MLNRRDLLRTGGLAALGLIMPPLTGPNFLARKLLAGPIGAGTGAKKMIFIWQRGGNDAVNTVIPSGDVDYSQVIRPSLFISDTEALDLGNGFAQLHPALDPLMEIYNHTSLNGIAGPGNLAVLHRIGYPEQSRSHFSAQQFWENGVPGDETLDEGFIYRRFANVPGFPDDPFPGAFLSDALALSMRGPIPMPAFPATEDYSFSGSLAEVERFLGALPSTPGGTDGSGFYGVYGGKPDMEGGPYRDALMPTGVKLGESVSTVQQALAQGPYVPENGAVYPNNTFGQQLAEIAMLLKRTPASLLGVNIGGWDTHTGQGRITGAHPNILDDLAQGIQALSRDLQDMWEDTIVVTVSEFGRTSIENGSSGTDHGAGTAMFVAGGNVIGGVYNCDPSTWEAGALFSENDRYLAANTDFRVVFAEIFQQHFGDDPATMDQFMPGYDLAAAQYPGLFTQLGFLT
;
A
#
# COMPACT_ATOMS: atom_id res chain seq x y z
N MET A 1 -15.35 -25.28 -26.35
CA MET A 1 -16.21 -24.10 -26.38
C MET A 1 -16.57 -23.75 -24.96
N LEU A 2 -16.04 -22.65 -24.47
CA LEU A 2 -16.47 -22.09 -23.18
C LEU A 2 -17.91 -21.61 -23.33
N ASN A 3 -18.79 -22.09 -22.51
CA ASN A 3 -20.19 -21.69 -22.53
C ASN A 3 -20.44 -20.53 -21.55
N ARG A 4 -21.58 -19.83 -21.69
CA ARG A 4 -21.94 -18.68 -20.83
C ARG A 4 -21.96 -19.01 -19.33
N ARG A 5 -22.15 -20.28 -18.97
CA ARG A 5 -22.21 -20.76 -17.58
C ARG A 5 -20.80 -20.87 -16.96
N ASP A 6 -19.81 -21.22 -17.78
CA ASP A 6 -18.42 -21.33 -17.33
C ASP A 6 -17.83 -19.93 -17.11
N LEU A 7 -18.24 -18.96 -17.94
CA LEU A 7 -17.89 -17.54 -17.78
C LEU A 7 -18.39 -16.95 -16.45
N LEU A 8 -19.60 -17.34 -16.04
CA LEU A 8 -20.20 -16.84 -14.79
C LEU A 8 -19.71 -17.55 -13.52
N ARG A 9 -19.13 -18.76 -13.66
CA ARG A 9 -18.64 -19.57 -12.54
C ARG A 9 -17.21 -19.24 -12.12
N THR A 10 -16.42 -18.69 -13.02
CA THR A 10 -15.02 -18.34 -12.75
C THR A 10 -14.83 -16.93 -12.17
N GLY A 11 -15.92 -16.23 -11.83
CA GLY A 11 -15.86 -14.88 -11.29
C GLY A 11 -15.50 -13.81 -12.33
N GLY A 12 -16.02 -12.61 -12.19
CA GLY A 12 -15.86 -11.53 -13.19
C GLY A 12 -14.41 -11.17 -13.52
N LEU A 13 -13.45 -11.43 -12.63
CA LEU A 13 -12.02 -11.16 -12.85
C LEU A 13 -11.36 -12.17 -13.81
N ALA A 14 -11.70 -13.47 -13.72
CA ALA A 14 -11.21 -14.45 -14.69
C ALA A 14 -11.84 -14.24 -16.08
N ALA A 15 -13.06 -13.73 -16.14
CA ALA A 15 -13.69 -13.34 -17.41
C ALA A 15 -13.04 -12.12 -18.03
N LEU A 16 -12.66 -11.14 -17.21
CA LEU A 16 -11.91 -9.95 -17.66
C LEU A 16 -10.49 -10.31 -18.09
N GLY A 17 -9.82 -11.27 -17.45
CA GLY A 17 -8.52 -11.79 -17.88
C GLY A 17 -8.52 -12.44 -19.28
N LEU A 18 -9.67 -12.67 -19.88
CA LEU A 18 -9.82 -13.17 -21.26
C LEU A 18 -10.06 -12.05 -22.31
N ILE A 19 -10.10 -10.76 -21.86
CA ILE A 19 -10.52 -9.65 -22.72
C ILE A 19 -9.31 -8.75 -23.03
N MET A 20 -8.37 -9.20 -23.87
CA MET A 20 -7.16 -8.43 -24.10
C MET A 20 -6.62 -8.43 -25.52
N PRO A 21 -6.03 -7.31 -26.01
CA PRO A 21 -5.45 -7.25 -27.34
C PRO A 21 -4.22 -8.14 -27.49
N PRO A 22 -3.98 -8.66 -28.71
CA PRO A 22 -2.79 -9.46 -28.97
C PRO A 22 -1.52 -8.62 -28.80
N LEU A 23 -0.55 -9.19 -28.09
CA LEU A 23 0.74 -8.57 -27.77
C LEU A 23 1.64 -8.33 -29.00
N THR A 24 1.27 -8.83 -30.17
CA THR A 24 2.13 -8.94 -31.37
C THR A 24 1.64 -8.17 -32.57
N GLY A 25 0.65 -7.31 -32.45
CA GLY A 25 0.17 -6.50 -33.58
C GLY A 25 1.19 -5.41 -34.00
N PRO A 26 1.32 -5.13 -35.33
CA PRO A 26 2.27 -4.11 -35.82
C PRO A 26 2.06 -2.72 -35.20
N ASN A 27 0.85 -2.39 -34.77
CA ASN A 27 0.54 -1.11 -34.10
C ASN A 27 0.98 -1.04 -32.65
N PHE A 28 1.09 -2.17 -31.97
CA PHE A 28 1.63 -2.25 -30.61
C PHE A 28 3.13 -1.95 -30.59
N LEU A 29 3.89 -2.55 -31.55
CA LEU A 29 5.31 -2.27 -31.73
C LEU A 29 5.55 -0.83 -32.21
N ALA A 30 4.67 -0.28 -33.07
CA ALA A 30 4.78 1.09 -33.55
C ALA A 30 4.50 2.12 -32.44
N ARG A 31 3.52 1.89 -31.55
CA ARG A 31 3.32 2.73 -30.36
C ARG A 31 4.52 2.64 -29.40
N LYS A 32 5.11 1.46 -29.24
CA LYS A 32 6.30 1.26 -28.42
C LYS A 32 7.56 1.91 -29.01
N LEU A 33 7.71 1.93 -30.33
CA LEU A 33 8.82 2.59 -31.02
C LEU A 33 8.69 4.13 -31.03
N LEU A 34 7.46 4.66 -30.93
CA LEU A 34 7.18 6.11 -30.86
C LEU A 34 7.15 6.64 -29.43
N ALA A 35 6.85 5.79 -28.48
CA ALA A 35 6.94 6.07 -27.03
C ALA A 35 8.33 5.70 -26.57
N GLY A 36 9.42 6.15 -26.89
CA GLY A 36 10.80 5.82 -26.44
C GLY A 36 10.93 4.61 -25.48
N PRO A 37 12.08 4.21 -25.03
CA PRO A 37 12.16 3.15 -24.03
C PRO A 37 11.25 3.57 -22.88
N ILE A 38 10.34 2.69 -22.46
CA ILE A 38 9.58 2.85 -21.21
C ILE A 38 10.65 2.75 -20.11
N GLY A 39 11.40 3.83 -19.97
CA GLY A 39 12.26 4.04 -18.83
C GLY A 39 11.30 4.30 -17.67
N ALA A 40 11.46 3.58 -16.59
CA ALA A 40 10.96 4.03 -15.33
C ALA A 40 11.27 5.53 -15.24
N GLY A 41 10.23 6.36 -15.20
CA GLY A 41 10.46 7.81 -15.20
C GLY A 41 11.23 8.16 -13.92
N THR A 42 12.54 8.30 -14.05
CA THR A 42 13.35 8.92 -13.00
C THR A 42 12.74 10.30 -12.76
N GLY A 43 12.18 10.52 -11.57
CA GLY A 43 11.52 11.77 -11.21
C GLY A 43 9.98 11.69 -11.09
N ALA A 44 9.33 10.59 -11.45
CA ALA A 44 7.91 10.39 -11.13
C ALA A 44 7.78 9.90 -9.67
N LYS A 45 7.06 10.63 -8.86
CA LYS A 45 6.82 10.26 -7.45
C LYS A 45 6.04 8.96 -7.34
N LYS A 46 6.43 8.11 -6.40
CA LYS A 46 5.93 6.74 -6.22
C LYS A 46 5.50 6.49 -4.79
N MET A 47 4.51 5.62 -4.61
CA MET A 47 4.08 5.16 -3.29
C MET A 47 3.99 3.63 -3.25
N ILE A 48 4.58 3.03 -2.22
CA ILE A 48 4.39 1.64 -1.84
C ILE A 48 3.57 1.62 -0.55
N PHE A 49 2.42 0.96 -0.61
CA PHE A 49 1.48 0.86 0.49
C PHE A 49 1.51 -0.55 1.09
N ILE A 50 1.92 -0.68 2.35
CA ILE A 50 2.01 -1.96 3.05
C ILE A 50 0.91 -2.01 4.11
N TRP A 51 -0.05 -2.90 3.93
CA TRP A 51 -1.15 -3.09 4.87
C TRP A 51 -0.84 -4.22 5.86
N GLN A 52 -0.75 -3.88 7.13
CA GLN A 52 -0.56 -4.79 8.26
C GLN A 52 -1.94 -5.27 8.74
N ARG A 53 -2.43 -6.40 8.20
CA ARG A 53 -3.77 -6.92 8.49
C ARG A 53 -3.84 -7.64 9.83
N GLY A 54 -4.65 -7.12 10.76
CA GLY A 54 -4.93 -7.75 12.06
C GLY A 54 -4.70 -6.88 13.29
N GLY A 55 -4.29 -5.62 13.12
CA GLY A 55 -4.05 -4.71 14.25
C GLY A 55 -2.68 -4.90 14.89
N ASN A 56 -1.75 -4.03 14.56
CA ASN A 56 -0.39 -4.07 15.08
C ASN A 56 -0.35 -3.63 16.56
N ASP A 57 0.36 -4.38 17.43
CA ASP A 57 0.65 -3.96 18.80
C ASP A 57 1.64 -2.79 18.81
N ALA A 58 1.11 -1.59 18.67
CA ALA A 58 1.90 -0.36 18.62
C ALA A 58 2.80 -0.19 19.84
N VAL A 59 2.34 -0.61 21.03
CA VAL A 59 3.06 -0.46 22.29
C VAL A 59 4.31 -1.34 22.36
N ASN A 60 4.30 -2.52 21.71
CA ASN A 60 5.50 -3.35 21.61
C ASN A 60 6.26 -3.15 20.28
N THR A 61 5.66 -2.56 19.27
CA THR A 61 6.34 -2.19 18.02
C THR A 61 7.23 -0.97 18.22
N VAL A 62 6.67 0.08 18.82
CA VAL A 62 7.36 1.31 19.22
C VAL A 62 7.13 1.48 20.72
N ILE A 63 8.12 1.13 21.49
CA ILE A 63 8.04 0.98 22.94
C ILE A 63 8.15 2.34 23.61
N PRO A 64 7.15 2.80 24.37
CA PRO A 64 7.23 4.03 25.14
C PRO A 64 8.01 3.79 26.46
N SER A 65 9.28 3.49 26.37
CA SER A 65 10.10 3.10 27.53
C SER A 65 10.24 4.21 28.57
N GLY A 66 10.04 5.46 28.17
CA GLY A 66 9.97 6.60 29.10
C GLY A 66 8.66 6.72 29.89
N ASP A 67 7.61 5.94 29.55
CA ASP A 67 6.36 5.91 30.29
C ASP A 67 6.46 4.95 31.47
N VAL A 68 6.24 5.46 32.68
CA VAL A 68 6.30 4.66 33.93
C VAL A 68 5.23 3.56 34.00
N ASP A 69 4.15 3.70 33.25
CA ASP A 69 3.08 2.70 33.17
C ASP A 69 3.46 1.51 32.29
N TYR A 70 4.40 1.68 31.32
CA TYR A 70 4.92 0.56 30.54
C TYR A 70 5.81 -0.34 31.42
N SER A 71 5.29 -1.43 31.87
CA SER A 71 5.95 -2.27 32.87
C SER A 71 5.59 -3.76 32.73
N GLN A 72 6.41 -4.60 33.38
CA GLN A 72 6.12 -6.03 33.49
C GLN A 72 4.82 -6.32 34.27
N VAL A 73 4.29 -5.36 35.03
CA VAL A 73 3.02 -5.53 35.73
C VAL A 73 1.84 -5.58 34.76
N ILE A 74 1.85 -4.72 33.72
CA ILE A 74 0.77 -4.67 32.74
C ILE A 74 1.00 -5.63 31.56
N ARG A 75 2.25 -6.05 31.32
CA ARG A 75 2.67 -6.98 30.26
C ARG A 75 3.58 -8.08 30.80
N PRO A 76 3.08 -9.00 31.65
CA PRO A 76 3.91 -9.98 32.37
C PRO A 76 4.82 -10.81 31.46
N SER A 77 4.34 -11.24 30.30
CA SER A 77 5.11 -12.05 29.35
C SER A 77 5.55 -11.28 28.10
N LEU A 78 5.02 -10.07 27.87
CA LEU A 78 5.28 -9.27 26.68
C LEU A 78 6.19 -8.05 26.91
N PHE A 79 6.47 -7.70 28.17
CA PHE A 79 7.32 -6.55 28.51
C PHE A 79 8.73 -6.72 27.95
N ILE A 80 9.23 -5.70 27.26
CA ILE A 80 10.58 -5.61 26.72
C ILE A 80 11.32 -4.53 27.49
N SER A 81 12.46 -4.87 28.05
CA SER A 81 13.28 -3.94 28.84
C SER A 81 14.09 -2.98 27.96
N ASP A 82 14.48 -1.83 28.51
CA ASP A 82 15.29 -0.83 27.83
C ASP A 82 16.63 -1.38 27.29
N THR A 83 17.16 -2.44 27.93
CA THR A 83 18.40 -3.08 27.49
C THR A 83 18.23 -4.06 26.34
N GLU A 84 17.01 -4.45 26.04
CA GLU A 84 16.67 -5.36 24.93
C GLU A 84 16.17 -4.59 23.70
N ALA A 85 15.52 -3.47 23.91
CA ALA A 85 14.95 -2.64 22.86
C ALA A 85 16.00 -1.79 22.13
N LEU A 86 15.67 -1.31 20.93
CA LEU A 86 16.53 -0.48 20.08
C LEU A 86 16.29 0.99 20.38
N ASP A 87 17.31 1.69 20.85
CA ASP A 87 17.21 3.11 21.20
C ASP A 87 17.04 4.00 19.96
N LEU A 88 16.03 4.87 19.98
CA LEU A 88 15.75 5.86 18.94
C LEU A 88 16.40 7.23 19.23
N GLY A 89 17.14 7.34 20.32
CA GLY A 89 17.93 8.53 20.65
C GLY A 89 17.11 9.73 21.15
N ASN A 90 15.79 9.60 21.37
CA ASN A 90 14.95 10.68 21.88
C ASN A 90 14.73 10.63 23.41
N GLY A 91 15.34 9.62 24.08
CA GLY A 91 15.26 9.42 25.53
C GLY A 91 13.90 8.96 26.03
N PHE A 92 13.01 8.49 25.15
CA PHE A 92 11.67 8.08 25.51
C PHE A 92 11.18 6.85 24.75
N ALA A 93 11.32 6.83 23.42
CA ALA A 93 10.86 5.74 22.57
C ALA A 93 12.01 4.82 22.17
N GLN A 94 11.69 3.54 22.07
CA GLN A 94 12.57 2.50 21.55
C GLN A 94 11.82 1.63 20.53
N LEU A 95 12.51 0.95 19.63
CA LEU A 95 11.90 -0.03 18.75
C LEU A 95 12.01 -1.45 19.32
N HIS A 96 11.06 -2.28 18.91
CA HIS A 96 11.16 -3.72 19.15
C HIS A 96 12.46 -4.28 18.56
N PRO A 97 13.17 -5.21 19.24
CA PRO A 97 14.46 -5.74 18.74
C PRO A 97 14.40 -6.34 17.34
N ALA A 98 13.27 -6.94 16.95
CA ALA A 98 13.09 -7.51 15.62
C ALA A 98 13.06 -6.44 14.50
N LEU A 99 12.97 -5.16 14.83
CA LEU A 99 13.02 -4.05 13.86
C LEU A 99 14.45 -3.55 13.59
N ASP A 100 15.48 -4.27 14.04
CA ASP A 100 16.90 -3.92 13.81
C ASP A 100 17.22 -3.58 12.34
N PRO A 101 16.68 -4.28 11.32
CA PRO A 101 16.90 -3.88 9.93
C PRO A 101 16.45 -2.46 9.59
N LEU A 102 15.42 -1.92 10.26
CA LEU A 102 14.98 -0.53 10.06
C LEU A 102 15.97 0.50 10.60
N MET A 103 16.82 0.12 11.57
CA MET A 103 17.83 1.02 12.13
C MET A 103 18.86 1.44 11.09
N GLU A 104 19.06 0.66 10.03
CA GLU A 104 19.87 1.08 8.88
C GLU A 104 19.30 2.33 8.22
N ILE A 105 17.98 2.40 8.02
CA ILE A 105 17.30 3.54 7.41
C ILE A 105 17.19 4.69 8.44
N TYR A 106 16.88 4.37 9.69
CA TYR A 106 16.70 5.34 10.76
C TYR A 106 18.01 6.08 11.12
N ASN A 107 19.12 5.36 11.24
CA ASN A 107 20.42 5.93 11.57
C ASN A 107 21.22 6.36 10.34
N HIS A 108 20.63 6.26 9.17
CA HIS A 108 21.39 6.34 7.94
C HIS A 108 22.03 7.69 7.73
N THR A 109 23.32 7.64 7.60
CA THR A 109 24.15 8.80 7.30
C THR A 109 24.29 9.06 5.82
N SER A 110 23.81 8.19 4.93
CA SER A 110 23.87 8.47 3.48
C SER A 110 23.27 7.43 2.55
N LEU A 111 21.96 7.20 2.49
CA LEU A 111 21.44 6.76 1.20
C LEU A 111 21.66 7.85 0.13
N ASN A 112 21.69 9.12 0.54
CA ASN A 112 21.88 10.30 -0.33
C ASN A 112 23.00 11.24 0.13
N GLY A 113 23.95 10.78 0.93
CA GLY A 113 25.05 11.62 1.43
C GLY A 113 24.65 12.63 2.50
N ILE A 114 23.47 12.54 3.06
CA ILE A 114 22.96 13.44 4.12
C ILE A 114 23.20 12.78 5.47
N ALA A 115 23.91 13.48 6.36
CA ALA A 115 24.13 13.00 7.73
C ALA A 115 22.85 13.12 8.57
N GLY A 116 22.41 12.02 9.19
CA GLY A 116 21.24 11.72 10.00
C GLY A 116 20.36 12.84 10.59
N PRO A 117 19.20 12.60 11.13
CA PRO A 117 18.49 11.34 11.12
C PRO A 117 18.11 10.90 9.72
N GLY A 118 18.06 9.57 9.46
CA GLY A 118 17.82 9.03 8.14
C GLY A 118 16.40 9.27 7.61
N ASN A 119 16.01 8.52 6.58
CA ASN A 119 14.74 8.68 5.90
C ASN A 119 13.66 7.72 6.43
N LEU A 120 13.55 7.55 7.75
CA LEU A 120 12.50 6.77 8.42
C LEU A 120 11.81 7.59 9.50
N ALA A 121 10.55 7.92 9.30
CA ALA A 121 9.66 8.47 10.31
C ALA A 121 8.93 7.32 11.04
N VAL A 122 9.05 7.30 12.36
CA VAL A 122 8.38 6.39 13.28
C VAL A 122 7.21 7.15 13.87
N LEU A 123 6.00 6.89 13.37
CA LEU A 123 4.79 7.58 13.79
C LEU A 123 4.05 6.71 14.81
N HIS A 124 3.70 7.27 15.95
CA HIS A 124 2.96 6.56 16.99
C HIS A 124 1.62 7.23 17.27
N ARG A 125 0.70 6.51 17.91
CA ARG A 125 -0.63 7.03 18.29
C ARG A 125 -1.42 7.56 17.08
N ILE A 126 -1.38 6.81 15.96
CA ILE A 126 -2.13 7.14 14.75
C ILE A 126 -3.46 6.39 14.78
N GLY A 127 -4.57 7.05 14.42
CA GLY A 127 -5.89 6.45 14.41
C GLY A 127 -6.94 7.43 13.88
N TYR A 128 -8.13 7.40 14.43
CA TYR A 128 -9.21 8.38 14.16
C TYR A 128 -10.14 8.48 15.37
N PRO A 129 -10.93 9.57 15.49
CA PRO A 129 -11.89 9.70 16.60
C PRO A 129 -12.88 8.53 16.66
N GLU A 130 -13.17 8.05 17.86
CA GLU A 130 -14.11 6.94 18.07
C GLU A 130 -13.71 5.66 17.31
N GLN A 131 -12.45 5.30 17.40
CA GLN A 131 -11.83 4.17 16.69
C GLN A 131 -12.65 2.89 16.82
N SER A 132 -13.08 2.33 15.67
CA SER A 132 -13.68 0.99 15.62
C SER A 132 -12.63 -0.07 15.93
N ARG A 133 -13.03 -1.07 16.72
CA ARG A 133 -12.22 -2.25 17.05
C ARG A 133 -12.72 -3.52 16.34
N SER A 134 -13.59 -3.36 15.35
CA SER A 134 -13.95 -4.40 14.39
C SER A 134 -13.00 -4.34 13.20
N HIS A 135 -12.33 -5.43 12.86
CA HIS A 135 -11.47 -5.49 11.67
C HIS A 135 -12.21 -5.03 10.41
N PHE A 136 -13.45 -5.49 10.22
CA PHE A 136 -14.23 -5.15 9.02
C PHE A 136 -14.48 -3.65 8.92
N SER A 137 -15.06 -3.06 9.95
CA SER A 137 -15.37 -1.62 9.96
C SER A 137 -14.10 -0.76 9.94
N ALA A 138 -13.11 -1.09 10.78
CA ALA A 138 -11.89 -0.32 10.84
C ALA A 138 -11.10 -0.35 9.53
N GLN A 139 -10.96 -1.52 8.89
CA GLN A 139 -10.33 -1.62 7.57
C GLN A 139 -11.11 -0.81 6.53
N GLN A 140 -12.44 -0.90 6.51
CA GLN A 140 -13.29 -0.11 5.62
C GLN A 140 -13.00 1.40 5.78
N PHE A 141 -12.99 1.90 7.03
CA PHE A 141 -12.79 3.32 7.32
C PHE A 141 -11.40 3.83 6.95
N TRP A 142 -10.37 3.02 7.23
CA TRP A 142 -9.02 3.34 6.84
C TRP A 142 -8.83 3.31 5.33
N GLU A 143 -9.46 2.37 4.64
CA GLU A 143 -9.28 2.21 3.20
C GLU A 143 -10.10 3.20 2.38
N ASN A 144 -11.31 3.55 2.81
CA ASN A 144 -12.11 4.56 2.12
C ASN A 144 -11.80 6.01 2.55
N GLY A 145 -11.05 6.21 3.66
CA GLY A 145 -10.69 7.53 4.16
C GLY A 145 -11.84 8.28 4.84
N VAL A 146 -12.96 7.60 5.16
CA VAL A 146 -14.16 8.20 5.77
C VAL A 146 -14.60 7.38 6.98
N PRO A 147 -14.01 7.61 8.18
CA PRO A 147 -14.44 6.95 9.40
C PRO A 147 -15.94 7.11 9.64
N GLY A 148 -16.60 5.96 9.92
CA GLY A 148 -18.05 5.91 10.13
C GLY A 148 -18.88 5.59 8.89
N ASP A 149 -18.32 5.59 7.69
CA ASP A 149 -19.04 5.21 6.46
C ASP A 149 -18.63 3.82 5.96
N GLU A 150 -19.48 2.82 6.20
CA GLU A 150 -19.31 1.46 5.70
C GLU A 150 -19.89 1.25 4.28
N THR A 151 -20.48 2.27 3.68
CA THR A 151 -21.16 2.17 2.39
C THR A 151 -20.32 2.64 1.22
N LEU A 152 -19.28 3.43 1.48
CA LEU A 152 -18.39 3.95 0.47
C LEU A 152 -17.40 2.85 0.03
N ASP A 153 -17.54 2.41 -1.22
CA ASP A 153 -16.79 1.31 -1.84
C ASP A 153 -15.65 1.77 -2.75
N GLU A 154 -15.30 3.05 -2.67
CA GLU A 154 -14.18 3.68 -3.36
C GLU A 154 -13.09 4.11 -2.36
N GLY A 155 -11.84 3.82 -2.71
CA GLY A 155 -10.69 4.09 -1.84
C GLY A 155 -10.15 5.51 -1.95
N PHE A 156 -9.61 6.05 -0.84
CA PHE A 156 -9.07 7.41 -0.84
C PHE A 156 -7.75 7.54 -1.62
N ILE A 157 -6.92 6.51 -1.63
CA ILE A 157 -5.70 6.47 -2.45
C ILE A 157 -6.08 6.48 -3.93
N TYR A 158 -7.06 5.66 -4.32
CA TYR A 158 -7.59 5.69 -5.67
C TYR A 158 -8.08 7.09 -6.06
N ARG A 159 -8.92 7.74 -5.22
CA ARG A 159 -9.44 9.09 -5.52
C ARG A 159 -8.32 10.10 -5.74
N ARG A 160 -7.27 10.06 -4.93
CA ARG A 160 -6.11 10.93 -5.13
C ARG A 160 -5.45 10.65 -6.49
N PHE A 161 -5.10 9.40 -6.78
CA PHE A 161 -4.38 9.07 -8.01
C PHE A 161 -5.23 9.28 -9.27
N ALA A 162 -6.53 9.00 -9.22
CA ALA A 162 -7.44 9.25 -10.34
C ALA A 162 -7.54 10.74 -10.75
N ASN A 163 -7.17 11.65 -9.85
CA ASN A 163 -7.11 13.10 -10.15
C ASN A 163 -5.76 13.54 -10.73
N VAL A 164 -4.76 12.66 -10.84
CA VAL A 164 -3.47 12.99 -11.46
C VAL A 164 -3.63 13.00 -12.97
N PRO A 165 -3.23 14.10 -13.66
CA PRO A 165 -3.25 14.14 -15.13
C PRO A 165 -2.44 12.98 -15.72
N GLY A 166 -3.05 12.24 -16.64
CA GLY A 166 -2.43 11.08 -17.30
C GLY A 166 -2.57 9.75 -16.57
N PHE A 167 -2.89 9.72 -15.28
CA PHE A 167 -3.10 8.46 -14.55
C PHE A 167 -4.20 7.57 -15.18
N PRO A 168 -5.36 8.11 -15.60
CA PRO A 168 -6.37 7.32 -16.32
C PRO A 168 -5.86 6.72 -17.64
N ASP A 169 -4.93 7.37 -18.29
CA ASP A 169 -4.40 6.97 -19.61
C ASP A 169 -3.16 6.07 -19.51
N ASP A 170 -2.55 5.97 -18.33
CA ASP A 170 -1.41 5.11 -18.11
C ASP A 170 -1.80 3.62 -18.27
N PRO A 171 -1.07 2.84 -19.08
CA PRO A 171 -1.38 1.42 -19.28
C PRO A 171 -1.24 0.57 -18.01
N PHE A 172 -0.37 0.97 -17.09
CA PHE A 172 -0.16 0.27 -15.82
C PHE A 172 0.19 1.28 -14.71
N PRO A 173 -0.81 2.04 -14.20
CA PRO A 173 -0.56 3.07 -13.20
C PRO A 173 -0.18 2.50 -11.83
N GLY A 174 -0.55 1.24 -11.57
CA GLY A 174 -0.24 0.54 -10.33
C GLY A 174 -0.92 -0.81 -10.21
N ALA A 175 -0.65 -1.51 -9.11
CA ALA A 175 -1.24 -2.81 -8.79
C ALA A 175 -1.23 -3.06 -7.28
N PHE A 176 -2.04 -4.02 -6.86
CA PHE A 176 -2.01 -4.56 -5.50
C PHE A 176 -1.60 -6.04 -5.56
N LEU A 177 -0.49 -6.38 -4.92
CA LEU A 177 0.05 -7.75 -4.93
C LEU A 177 -0.66 -8.58 -3.86
N SER A 178 -1.81 -9.13 -4.22
CA SER A 178 -2.68 -9.97 -3.38
C SER A 178 -3.75 -10.63 -4.24
N ASP A 179 -4.46 -11.62 -3.70
CA ASP A 179 -5.62 -12.27 -4.36
C ASP A 179 -6.82 -11.31 -4.56
N ALA A 180 -6.86 -10.20 -3.83
CA ALA A 180 -7.93 -9.23 -3.91
C ALA A 180 -7.39 -7.79 -3.86
N LEU A 181 -8.01 -6.90 -4.63
CA LEU A 181 -7.70 -5.48 -4.61
C LEU A 181 -8.14 -4.86 -3.26
N ALA A 182 -7.21 -4.19 -2.58
CA ALA A 182 -7.53 -3.41 -1.39
C ALA A 182 -8.52 -2.30 -1.74
N LEU A 183 -9.47 -2.04 -0.84
CA LEU A 183 -10.47 -0.98 -1.05
C LEU A 183 -9.80 0.39 -1.25
N SER A 184 -8.69 0.66 -0.56
CA SER A 184 -7.92 1.91 -0.72
C SER A 184 -7.52 2.23 -2.16
N MET A 185 -7.38 1.21 -3.01
CA MET A 185 -7.02 1.33 -4.43
C MET A 185 -8.20 1.04 -5.39
N ARG A 186 -9.39 0.83 -4.87
CA ARG A 186 -10.59 0.53 -5.66
C ARG A 186 -11.30 1.81 -6.12
N GLY A 187 -11.77 1.81 -7.38
CA GLY A 187 -12.60 2.87 -7.96
C GLY A 187 -13.02 2.57 -9.40
N PRO A 188 -13.63 3.54 -10.10
CA PRO A 188 -14.13 3.36 -11.46
C PRO A 188 -13.11 2.91 -12.50
N ILE A 189 -11.83 3.30 -12.35
CA ILE A 189 -10.74 2.81 -13.20
C ILE A 189 -10.21 1.52 -12.59
N PRO A 190 -10.26 0.38 -13.29
CA PRO A 190 -9.78 -0.88 -12.76
C PRO A 190 -8.27 -0.83 -12.46
N MET A 191 -7.92 -1.14 -11.22
CA MET A 191 -6.54 -1.42 -10.83
C MET A 191 -6.37 -2.93 -10.72
N PRO A 192 -5.29 -3.52 -11.27
CA PRO A 192 -5.07 -4.95 -11.15
C PRO A 192 -4.70 -5.37 -9.73
N ALA A 193 -5.16 -6.57 -9.35
CA ALA A 193 -4.67 -7.29 -8.19
C ALA A 193 -4.26 -8.70 -8.61
N PHE A 194 -3.10 -9.13 -8.16
CA PHE A 194 -2.57 -10.47 -8.43
C PHE A 194 -1.56 -10.84 -7.33
N PRO A 195 -1.52 -12.10 -6.89
CA PRO A 195 -0.60 -12.53 -5.83
C PRO A 195 0.85 -12.60 -6.28
N ALA A 196 1.07 -12.86 -7.58
CA ALA A 196 2.39 -12.89 -8.22
C ALA A 196 2.29 -12.35 -9.66
N THR A 197 3.35 -11.71 -10.13
CA THR A 197 3.37 -11.12 -11.49
C THR A 197 3.26 -12.17 -12.60
N GLU A 198 3.73 -13.40 -12.35
CA GLU A 198 3.61 -14.52 -13.28
C GLU A 198 2.15 -14.96 -13.50
N ASP A 199 1.30 -14.81 -12.50
CA ASP A 199 -0.13 -15.12 -12.57
C ASP A 199 -0.91 -14.07 -13.37
N TYR A 200 -0.35 -12.86 -13.51
CA TYR A 200 -0.96 -11.79 -14.29
C TYR A 200 -0.69 -11.95 -15.78
N SER A 201 -1.25 -13.00 -16.32
CA SER A 201 -1.10 -13.42 -17.70
C SER A 201 -2.40 -13.98 -18.28
N PHE A 202 -2.43 -14.19 -19.59
CA PHE A 202 -3.56 -14.87 -20.22
C PHE A 202 -3.41 -16.39 -20.12
N SER A 203 -4.50 -17.07 -19.81
CA SER A 203 -4.59 -18.50 -20.00
C SER A 203 -4.97 -18.85 -21.44
N GLY A 204 -4.21 -19.72 -22.06
CA GLY A 204 -4.43 -20.19 -23.42
C GLY A 204 -3.29 -19.85 -24.38
N SER A 205 -3.33 -20.40 -25.59
CA SER A 205 -2.40 -20.03 -26.63
C SER A 205 -2.71 -18.63 -27.17
N LEU A 206 -1.69 -17.93 -27.64
CA LEU A 206 -1.83 -16.62 -28.26
C LEU A 206 -2.93 -16.61 -29.33
N ALA A 207 -3.01 -17.67 -30.18
CA ALA A 207 -4.02 -17.80 -31.21
C ALA A 207 -5.46 -17.96 -30.66
N GLU A 208 -5.63 -18.54 -29.48
CA GLU A 208 -6.94 -18.62 -28.81
C GLU A 208 -7.35 -17.29 -28.24
N VAL A 209 -6.42 -16.55 -27.64
CA VAL A 209 -6.61 -15.20 -27.13
C VAL A 209 -6.97 -14.25 -28.27
N GLU A 210 -6.21 -14.25 -29.37
CA GLU A 210 -6.45 -13.45 -30.56
C GLU A 210 -7.82 -13.72 -31.18
N ARG A 211 -8.20 -14.99 -31.28
CA ARG A 211 -9.51 -15.38 -31.78
C ARG A 211 -10.67 -14.92 -30.88
N PHE A 212 -10.45 -14.96 -29.59
CA PHE A 212 -11.44 -14.48 -28.62
C PHE A 212 -11.62 -12.96 -28.70
N LEU A 213 -10.54 -12.22 -28.81
CA LEU A 213 -10.57 -10.76 -28.81
C LEU A 213 -11.03 -10.17 -30.14
N GLY A 214 -10.65 -10.78 -31.27
CA GLY A 214 -10.88 -10.20 -32.60
C GLY A 214 -9.94 -9.02 -32.90
N ALA A 215 -10.16 -8.37 -34.03
CA ALA A 215 -9.35 -7.23 -34.47
C ALA A 215 -9.63 -5.98 -33.64
N LEU A 216 -8.57 -5.26 -33.25
CA LEU A 216 -8.69 -3.99 -32.49
C LEU A 216 -9.40 -2.91 -33.33
N PRO A 217 -10.24 -2.07 -32.72
CA PRO A 217 -10.89 -0.95 -33.38
C PRO A 217 -9.91 0.04 -34.05
N SER A 218 -8.70 0.14 -33.50
CA SER A 218 -7.63 1.04 -33.99
C SER A 218 -6.79 0.45 -35.13
N THR A 219 -7.01 -0.80 -35.56
CA THR A 219 -6.30 -1.37 -36.71
C THR A 219 -6.79 -0.75 -38.02
N PRO A 220 -5.92 -0.55 -39.03
CA PRO A 220 -6.35 -0.15 -40.34
C PRO A 220 -7.37 -1.16 -40.91
N GLY A 221 -8.60 -0.68 -41.21
CA GLY A 221 -9.71 -1.55 -41.61
C GLY A 221 -10.78 -1.76 -40.54
N GLY A 222 -10.54 -1.30 -39.30
CA GLY A 222 -11.49 -1.42 -38.18
C GLY A 222 -11.63 -2.84 -37.64
N THR A 223 -12.68 -3.09 -36.89
CA THR A 223 -13.01 -4.44 -36.41
C THR A 223 -13.63 -5.26 -37.55
N ASP A 224 -13.23 -6.51 -37.68
CA ASP A 224 -13.80 -7.46 -38.66
C ASP A 224 -15.17 -8.02 -38.22
N GLY A 225 -15.70 -7.55 -37.10
CA GLY A 225 -16.95 -8.00 -36.51
C GLY A 225 -16.81 -9.28 -35.70
N SER A 226 -15.60 -9.82 -35.57
CA SER A 226 -15.32 -11.04 -34.80
C SER A 226 -14.82 -10.74 -33.39
N GLY A 227 -14.98 -11.69 -32.49
CA GLY A 227 -14.46 -11.63 -31.13
C GLY A 227 -15.07 -10.51 -30.27
N PHE A 228 -14.43 -10.25 -29.14
CA PHE A 228 -14.89 -9.25 -28.18
C PHE A 228 -14.94 -7.84 -28.80
N TYR A 229 -13.89 -7.43 -29.47
CA TYR A 229 -13.83 -6.11 -30.10
C TYR A 229 -14.81 -5.96 -31.24
N GLY A 230 -15.09 -7.01 -32.03
CA GLY A 230 -16.10 -6.97 -33.08
C GLY A 230 -17.50 -6.86 -32.57
N VAL A 231 -17.80 -7.52 -31.44
CA VAL A 231 -19.12 -7.51 -30.79
C VAL A 231 -19.35 -6.23 -30.00
N TYR A 232 -18.36 -5.74 -29.26
CA TYR A 232 -18.50 -4.60 -28.35
C TYR A 232 -17.82 -3.31 -28.85
N GLY A 233 -16.79 -3.41 -29.68
CA GLY A 233 -16.00 -2.30 -30.24
C GLY A 233 -16.64 -1.52 -31.36
N GLY A 234 -17.70 -2.05 -31.92
CA GLY A 234 -18.53 -1.25 -32.61
C GLY A 234 -18.76 -1.15 -34.05
N LYS A 235 -19.98 -1.23 -34.40
CA LYS A 235 -20.49 -0.53 -35.59
C LYS A 235 -20.87 0.89 -35.13
N PRO A 236 -20.51 1.94 -35.88
CA PRO A 236 -20.86 3.32 -35.58
C PRO A 236 -22.38 3.53 -35.42
N ASP A 237 -23.16 2.64 -36.00
CA ASP A 237 -24.61 2.71 -36.11
C ASP A 237 -25.38 1.99 -34.98
N MET A 238 -24.67 1.30 -34.08
CA MET A 238 -25.29 0.76 -32.87
C MET A 238 -25.14 1.78 -31.75
N GLU A 239 -26.22 2.45 -31.39
CA GLU A 239 -26.29 3.28 -30.20
C GLU A 239 -25.69 2.49 -29.02
N GLY A 240 -24.63 3.05 -28.37
CA GLY A 240 -23.90 2.40 -27.31
C GLY A 240 -24.84 2.06 -26.17
N GLY A 241 -24.97 0.78 -25.86
CA GLY A 241 -25.61 0.38 -24.61
C GLY A 241 -24.67 0.69 -23.44
N PRO A 242 -25.19 0.96 -22.22
CA PRO A 242 -24.38 1.35 -21.06
C PRO A 242 -23.27 0.34 -20.71
N TYR A 243 -23.43 -0.90 -21.10
CA TYR A 243 -22.41 -1.96 -20.90
C TYR A 243 -21.25 -1.85 -21.89
N ARG A 244 -21.46 -1.38 -23.10
CA ARG A 244 -20.41 -1.25 -24.12
C ARG A 244 -19.43 -0.15 -23.74
N ASP A 245 -19.94 1.00 -23.32
CA ASP A 245 -19.14 2.17 -22.99
C ASP A 245 -18.28 1.94 -21.73
N ALA A 246 -18.68 0.99 -20.87
CA ALA A 246 -17.90 0.55 -19.73
C ALA A 246 -16.92 -0.60 -20.07
N LEU A 247 -17.37 -1.61 -20.82
CA LEU A 247 -16.58 -2.83 -21.07
C LEU A 247 -15.40 -2.60 -22.02
N MET A 248 -15.57 -1.74 -23.04
CA MET A 248 -14.51 -1.53 -24.02
C MET A 248 -13.28 -0.81 -23.44
N PRO A 249 -13.42 0.34 -22.75
CA PRO A 249 -12.28 0.98 -22.10
C PRO A 249 -11.62 0.07 -21.07
N THR A 250 -12.42 -0.64 -20.28
CA THR A 250 -11.91 -1.58 -19.26
C THR A 250 -11.11 -2.72 -19.90
N GLY A 251 -11.64 -3.31 -20.98
CA GLY A 251 -10.96 -4.41 -21.70
C GLY A 251 -9.66 -3.95 -22.36
N VAL A 252 -9.63 -2.78 -22.96
CA VAL A 252 -8.43 -2.20 -23.56
C VAL A 252 -7.37 -1.95 -22.46
N LYS A 253 -7.76 -1.30 -21.36
CA LYS A 253 -6.87 -1.04 -20.25
C LYS A 253 -6.29 -2.30 -19.63
N LEU A 254 -7.12 -3.29 -19.39
CA LEU A 254 -6.66 -4.58 -18.89
C LEU A 254 -5.60 -5.16 -19.84
N GLY A 255 -5.82 -5.07 -21.17
CA GLY A 255 -4.88 -5.51 -22.20
C GLY A 255 -3.52 -4.85 -22.14
N GLU A 256 -3.56 -3.57 -22.07
CA GLU A 256 -2.35 -2.77 -21.96
C GLU A 256 -1.59 -3.06 -20.67
N SER A 257 -2.32 -3.22 -19.58
CA SER A 257 -1.79 -3.52 -18.25
C SER A 257 -1.04 -4.86 -18.20
N VAL A 258 -1.66 -5.97 -18.63
CA VAL A 258 -0.94 -7.26 -18.66
C VAL A 258 0.20 -7.24 -19.65
N SER A 259 0.01 -6.63 -20.82
CA SER A 259 1.10 -6.47 -21.77
C SER A 259 2.33 -5.82 -21.12
N THR A 260 2.11 -4.77 -20.34
CA THR A 260 3.17 -4.04 -19.63
C THR A 260 3.87 -4.96 -18.63
N VAL A 261 3.14 -5.72 -17.82
CA VAL A 261 3.73 -6.67 -16.87
C VAL A 261 4.48 -7.80 -17.58
N GLN A 262 3.90 -8.39 -18.62
CA GLN A 262 4.56 -9.45 -19.40
C GLN A 262 5.84 -8.96 -20.07
N GLN A 263 5.90 -7.70 -20.52
CA GLN A 263 7.13 -7.11 -21.03
C GLN A 263 8.19 -6.88 -19.95
N ALA A 264 7.75 -6.52 -18.73
CA ALA A 264 8.67 -6.42 -17.60
C ALA A 264 9.29 -7.78 -17.25
N LEU A 265 8.49 -8.85 -17.28
CA LEU A 265 8.96 -10.24 -17.07
C LEU A 265 9.87 -10.73 -18.20
N ALA A 266 9.58 -10.37 -19.45
CA ALA A 266 10.37 -10.76 -20.62
C ALA A 266 11.80 -10.16 -20.64
N GLN A 267 12.10 -9.19 -19.77
CA GLN A 267 13.48 -8.69 -19.57
C GLN A 267 14.38 -9.72 -18.83
N GLY A 268 13.82 -10.82 -18.39
CA GLY A 268 14.51 -11.89 -17.68
C GLY A 268 14.30 -11.84 -16.16
N PRO A 269 14.82 -12.83 -15.44
CA PRO A 269 14.69 -12.92 -13.99
C PRO A 269 15.10 -11.61 -13.31
N TYR A 270 14.31 -11.20 -12.34
CA TYR A 270 14.67 -10.02 -11.53
C TYR A 270 15.74 -10.42 -10.52
N VAL A 271 16.77 -9.60 -10.43
CA VAL A 271 17.83 -9.75 -9.43
C VAL A 271 17.85 -8.45 -8.61
N PRO A 272 17.56 -8.49 -7.31
CA PRO A 272 17.65 -7.33 -6.45
C PRO A 272 19.05 -6.70 -6.49
N GLU A 273 19.11 -5.38 -6.45
CA GLU A 273 20.34 -4.60 -6.58
C GLU A 273 20.88 -4.18 -5.19
N ASN A 274 22.10 -3.63 -5.16
CA ASN A 274 22.72 -3.01 -4.00
C ASN A 274 22.76 -3.89 -2.74
N GLY A 275 22.83 -5.23 -2.90
CA GLY A 275 22.84 -6.17 -1.79
C GLY A 275 21.49 -6.31 -1.07
N ALA A 276 20.40 -5.93 -1.69
CA ALA A 276 19.06 -6.14 -1.15
C ALA A 276 18.75 -7.64 -1.02
N VAL A 277 18.25 -8.04 0.14
CA VAL A 277 17.83 -9.41 0.44
C VAL A 277 16.44 -9.36 1.05
N TYR A 278 15.44 -9.76 0.27
CA TYR A 278 14.07 -9.83 0.72
C TYR A 278 13.81 -11.06 1.60
N PRO A 279 12.85 -11.01 2.54
CA PRO A 279 12.43 -12.17 3.30
C PRO A 279 12.09 -13.36 2.40
N ASN A 280 12.48 -14.57 2.82
CA ASN A 280 12.22 -15.79 2.04
C ASN A 280 10.80 -16.34 2.31
N ASN A 281 9.79 -15.52 2.00
CA ASN A 281 8.37 -15.85 2.12
C ASN A 281 7.57 -15.09 1.07
N THR A 282 6.26 -15.31 1.02
CA THR A 282 5.37 -14.65 0.03
C THR A 282 5.44 -13.13 0.09
N PHE A 283 5.48 -12.53 1.28
CA PHE A 283 5.57 -11.08 1.44
C PHE A 283 6.87 -10.53 0.84
N GLY A 284 8.02 -11.17 1.15
CA GLY A 284 9.31 -10.76 0.59
C GLY A 284 9.38 -10.92 -0.94
N GLN A 285 8.79 -11.99 -1.49
CA GLN A 285 8.68 -12.18 -2.94
C GLN A 285 7.85 -11.07 -3.58
N GLN A 286 6.70 -10.73 -2.99
CA GLN A 286 5.84 -9.64 -3.46
C GLN A 286 6.55 -8.27 -3.42
N LEU A 287 7.36 -8.00 -2.39
CA LEU A 287 8.17 -6.77 -2.33
C LEU A 287 9.25 -6.74 -3.42
N ALA A 288 9.89 -7.86 -3.72
CA ALA A 288 10.84 -7.94 -4.83
C ALA A 288 10.16 -7.71 -6.18
N GLU A 289 8.94 -8.22 -6.37
CA GLU A 289 8.14 -7.95 -7.55
C GLU A 289 7.69 -6.47 -7.64
N ILE A 290 7.34 -5.85 -6.51
CA ILE A 290 7.08 -4.41 -6.42
C ILE A 290 8.29 -3.62 -6.91
N ALA A 291 9.50 -3.94 -6.43
CA ALA A 291 10.72 -3.28 -6.88
C ALA A 291 10.96 -3.47 -8.39
N MET A 292 10.77 -4.70 -8.89
CA MET A 292 10.85 -5.00 -10.31
C MET A 292 9.85 -4.17 -11.13
N LEU A 293 8.59 -4.11 -10.69
CA LEU A 293 7.53 -3.35 -11.39
C LEU A 293 7.84 -1.86 -11.41
N LEU A 294 8.31 -1.27 -10.29
CA LEU A 294 8.72 0.14 -10.25
C LEU A 294 9.88 0.45 -11.20
N LYS A 295 10.82 -0.47 -11.37
CA LYS A 295 11.99 -0.30 -12.25
C LYS A 295 11.68 -0.55 -13.72
N ARG A 296 10.72 -1.42 -14.03
CA ARG A 296 10.49 -1.92 -15.39
C ARG A 296 9.18 -1.45 -16.03
N THR A 297 8.34 -0.72 -15.27
CA THR A 297 7.03 -0.25 -15.73
C THR A 297 6.82 1.21 -15.35
N PRO A 298 5.81 1.90 -15.88
CA PRO A 298 5.45 3.26 -15.46
C PRO A 298 4.71 3.32 -14.11
N ALA A 299 4.50 2.20 -13.40
CA ALA A 299 3.76 2.16 -12.15
C ALA A 299 4.24 3.21 -11.14
N SER A 300 3.30 3.91 -10.53
CA SER A 300 3.54 4.89 -9.47
C SER A 300 2.88 4.54 -8.14
N LEU A 301 1.96 3.56 -8.14
CA LEU A 301 1.24 3.12 -6.95
C LEU A 301 1.24 1.60 -6.87
N LEU A 302 1.91 1.04 -5.88
CA LEU A 302 1.91 -0.40 -5.63
C LEU A 302 1.57 -0.69 -4.18
N GLY A 303 0.87 -1.78 -3.94
CA GLY A 303 0.48 -2.17 -2.60
C GLY A 303 0.60 -3.67 -2.34
N VAL A 304 0.69 -4.03 -1.06
CA VAL A 304 0.80 -5.40 -0.59
C VAL A 304 0.24 -5.56 0.82
N ASN A 305 -0.20 -6.76 1.17
CA ASN A 305 -0.59 -7.10 2.54
C ASN A 305 0.53 -7.87 3.25
N ILE A 306 0.64 -7.64 4.56
CA ILE A 306 1.31 -8.55 5.49
C ILE A 306 0.31 -8.90 6.61
N GLY A 307 -0.06 -10.17 6.72
CA GLY A 307 -1.06 -10.65 7.68
C GLY A 307 -0.43 -11.19 8.96
N GLY A 308 -1.30 -11.65 9.88
CA GLY A 308 -0.88 -12.33 11.11
C GLY A 308 -0.78 -11.43 12.35
N TRP A 309 -1.19 -10.17 12.25
CA TRP A 309 -1.10 -9.19 13.35
C TRP A 309 -2.17 -9.39 14.44
N ASP A 310 -3.17 -10.23 14.22
CA ASP A 310 -4.23 -10.50 15.20
C ASP A 310 -3.78 -11.45 16.30
N THR A 311 -2.89 -10.99 17.15
CA THR A 311 -2.13 -11.78 18.12
C THR A 311 -2.81 -11.86 19.50
N HIS A 312 -4.05 -12.38 19.53
CA HIS A 312 -4.80 -12.58 20.76
C HIS A 312 -4.20 -13.63 21.71
N THR A 313 -3.40 -14.55 21.18
CA THR A 313 -2.84 -15.67 21.94
C THR A 313 -1.38 -15.88 21.58
N GLY A 314 -0.53 -16.02 22.58
CA GLY A 314 0.88 -16.35 22.37
C GLY A 314 1.62 -15.39 21.44
N GLN A 315 1.37 -14.10 21.59
CA GLN A 315 1.93 -13.04 20.74
C GLN A 315 3.44 -13.13 20.60
N GLY A 316 4.11 -13.45 21.72
CA GLY A 316 5.57 -13.48 21.81
C GLY A 316 6.16 -12.11 22.17
N ARG A 317 7.30 -12.15 22.86
CA ARG A 317 8.00 -10.96 23.34
C ARG A 317 9.09 -10.51 22.37
N ILE A 318 10.21 -11.21 22.32
CA ILE A 318 11.32 -11.01 21.38
C ILE A 318 11.45 -12.17 20.38
N THR A 319 10.70 -13.23 20.60
CA THR A 319 10.52 -14.36 19.69
C THR A 319 9.05 -14.75 19.69
N GLY A 320 8.51 -15.23 18.59
CA GLY A 320 7.13 -15.64 18.45
C GLY A 320 6.43 -14.99 17.26
N ALA A 321 5.09 -15.02 17.25
CA ALA A 321 4.31 -14.56 16.10
C ALA A 321 4.57 -13.08 15.75
N HIS A 322 4.36 -12.18 16.66
CA HIS A 322 4.52 -10.74 16.44
C HIS A 322 5.98 -10.35 16.12
N PRO A 323 7.00 -10.80 16.86
CA PRO A 323 8.40 -10.56 16.49
C PRO A 323 8.78 -11.04 15.09
N ASN A 324 8.30 -12.21 14.68
CA ASN A 324 8.62 -12.74 13.35
C ASN A 324 8.02 -11.88 12.23
N ILE A 325 6.79 -11.37 12.41
CA ILE A 325 6.15 -10.49 11.43
C ILE A 325 6.83 -9.11 11.40
N LEU A 326 7.27 -8.61 12.55
CA LEU A 326 8.04 -7.37 12.63
C LEU A 326 9.38 -7.51 11.89
N ASP A 327 10.07 -8.63 12.04
CA ASP A 327 11.33 -8.93 11.35
C ASP A 327 11.13 -9.00 9.83
N ASP A 328 10.11 -9.73 9.37
CA ASP A 328 9.74 -9.78 7.95
C ASP A 328 9.45 -8.38 7.37
N LEU A 329 8.68 -7.58 8.10
CA LEU A 329 8.37 -6.20 7.71
C LEU A 329 9.65 -5.34 7.62
N ALA A 330 10.49 -5.42 8.63
CA ALA A 330 11.72 -4.64 8.73
C ALA A 330 12.73 -5.01 7.64
N GLN A 331 12.97 -6.31 7.43
CA GLN A 331 13.83 -6.81 6.36
C GLN A 331 13.28 -6.41 4.98
N GLY A 332 11.94 -6.49 4.79
CA GLY A 332 11.30 -6.10 3.55
C GLY A 332 11.49 -4.62 3.21
N ILE A 333 11.30 -3.72 4.16
CA ILE A 333 11.49 -2.27 3.96
C ILE A 333 12.99 -1.95 3.78
N GLN A 334 13.88 -2.58 4.52
CA GLN A 334 15.33 -2.45 4.32
C GLN A 334 15.74 -2.90 2.92
N ALA A 335 15.23 -4.05 2.46
CA ALA A 335 15.52 -4.55 1.12
C ALA A 335 15.03 -3.57 0.05
N LEU A 336 13.80 -3.03 0.17
CA LEU A 336 13.29 -2.00 -0.74
C LEU A 336 14.19 -0.75 -0.77
N SER A 337 14.67 -0.27 0.39
CA SER A 337 15.53 0.92 0.45
C SER A 337 16.84 0.73 -0.28
N ARG A 338 17.44 -0.47 -0.20
CA ARG A 338 18.65 -0.82 -0.93
C ARG A 338 18.40 -1.02 -2.41
N ASP A 339 17.38 -1.80 -2.74
CA ASP A 339 17.06 -2.17 -4.12
C ASP A 339 16.63 -0.97 -4.96
N LEU A 340 15.85 -0.05 -4.39
CA LEU A 340 15.35 1.17 -5.03
C LEU A 340 16.28 2.38 -4.84
N GLN A 341 17.54 2.20 -4.48
CA GLN A 341 18.46 3.29 -4.14
C GLN A 341 18.40 4.49 -5.10
N ASP A 342 18.43 4.23 -6.40
CA ASP A 342 18.40 5.28 -7.43
C ASP A 342 17.02 5.96 -7.57
N MET A 343 15.99 5.38 -6.97
CA MET A 343 14.60 5.85 -6.99
C MET A 343 14.08 6.21 -5.60
N TRP A 344 14.91 6.06 -4.57
CA TRP A 344 14.48 6.19 -3.17
C TRP A 344 13.98 7.58 -2.83
N GLU A 345 14.57 8.63 -3.40
CA GLU A 345 14.11 10.02 -3.23
C GLU A 345 12.72 10.28 -3.81
N ASP A 346 12.36 9.52 -4.84
CA ASP A 346 11.06 9.63 -5.50
C ASP A 346 10.06 8.59 -5.01
N THR A 347 10.43 7.77 -4.02
CA THR A 347 9.60 6.68 -3.50
C THR A 347 9.28 6.89 -2.03
N ILE A 348 8.01 6.75 -1.67
CA ILE A 348 7.55 6.64 -0.27
C ILE A 348 7.03 5.22 -0.03
N VAL A 349 7.48 4.61 1.06
CA VAL A 349 6.92 3.38 1.64
C VAL A 349 6.14 3.77 2.87
N VAL A 350 4.87 3.42 2.94
CA VAL A 350 4.01 3.69 4.10
C VAL A 350 3.37 2.40 4.61
N THR A 351 3.43 2.16 5.91
CA THR A 351 2.80 1.02 6.57
C THR A 351 1.52 1.46 7.27
N VAL A 352 0.48 0.64 7.26
CA VAL A 352 -0.82 0.92 7.86
C VAL A 352 -1.34 -0.29 8.60
N SER A 353 -1.99 -0.07 9.74
CA SER A 353 -2.78 -1.08 10.45
C SER A 353 -4.11 -0.47 10.87
N GLU A 354 -5.17 -1.26 10.86
CA GLU A 354 -6.54 -0.79 11.09
C GLU A 354 -6.80 -0.27 12.50
N PHE A 355 -6.01 -0.71 13.47
CA PHE A 355 -5.98 -0.25 14.86
C PHE A 355 -4.74 -0.78 15.59
N GLY A 356 -4.48 -0.29 16.80
CA GLY A 356 -3.50 -0.85 17.73
C GLY A 356 -4.10 -1.94 18.62
N ARG A 357 -3.34 -2.30 19.65
CA ARG A 357 -3.76 -3.33 20.63
C ARG A 357 -3.94 -2.73 22.02
N THR A 358 -4.57 -3.52 22.93
CA THR A 358 -4.68 -3.12 24.34
C THR A 358 -3.32 -2.88 24.96
N SER A 359 -3.22 -1.88 25.82
CA SER A 359 -1.99 -1.59 26.56
C SER A 359 -1.63 -2.68 27.55
N ILE A 360 -2.64 -3.39 28.05
CA ILE A 360 -2.49 -4.54 28.98
C ILE A 360 -2.47 -5.84 28.19
N GLU A 361 -1.56 -6.74 28.59
CA GLU A 361 -1.56 -8.14 28.14
C GLU A 361 -2.83 -8.86 28.61
N ASN A 362 -3.42 -9.68 27.75
CA ASN A 362 -4.57 -10.50 28.08
C ASN A 362 -4.18 -11.83 28.76
N GLY A 363 -5.19 -12.60 29.22
CA GLY A 363 -4.96 -13.88 29.91
C GLY A 363 -4.39 -15.01 29.05
N SER A 364 -4.12 -14.77 27.77
CA SER A 364 -3.59 -15.76 26.81
C SER A 364 -2.18 -15.39 26.27
N SER A 365 -1.45 -14.54 27.00
CA SER A 365 -0.12 -14.03 26.57
C SER A 365 -0.17 -13.37 25.19
N GLY A 366 -1.19 -12.57 24.97
CA GLY A 366 -1.42 -11.78 23.77
C GLY A 366 -2.07 -10.46 24.12
N THR A 367 -2.64 -9.80 23.12
CA THR A 367 -3.33 -8.51 23.29
C THR A 367 -4.65 -8.52 22.52
N ASP A 368 -5.65 -7.81 23.06
CA ASP A 368 -6.94 -7.63 22.38
C ASP A 368 -6.91 -6.36 21.51
N HIS A 369 -7.99 -6.13 20.73
CA HIS A 369 -8.11 -4.95 19.87
C HIS A 369 -8.09 -3.65 20.69
N GLY A 370 -7.29 -2.69 20.25
CA GLY A 370 -7.12 -1.38 20.86
C GLY A 370 -7.49 -0.22 19.95
N ALA A 371 -6.83 0.92 20.10
CA ALA A 371 -7.13 2.12 19.34
C ALA A 371 -5.89 2.65 18.57
N GLY A 372 -5.12 3.56 19.14
CA GLY A 372 -3.95 4.14 18.46
C GLY A 372 -2.93 3.09 18.02
N THR A 373 -2.50 3.17 16.75
CA THR A 373 -1.51 2.28 16.14
C THR A 373 -0.19 3.00 15.85
N ALA A 374 0.80 2.27 15.36
CA ALA A 374 2.06 2.81 14.85
C ALA A 374 2.12 2.66 13.33
N MET A 375 2.77 3.62 12.67
CA MET A 375 3.06 3.60 11.24
C MET A 375 4.54 3.89 11.01
N PHE A 376 5.09 3.33 9.96
CA PHE A 376 6.41 3.68 9.43
C PHE A 376 6.22 4.38 8.09
N VAL A 377 6.93 5.49 7.91
CA VAL A 377 7.04 6.14 6.60
C VAL A 377 8.51 6.27 6.26
N ALA A 378 8.91 5.69 5.13
CA ALA A 378 10.32 5.65 4.72
C ALA A 378 10.49 6.12 3.27
N GLY A 379 11.66 6.67 2.96
CA GLY A 379 12.02 7.13 1.62
C GLY A 379 11.62 8.55 1.31
N GLY A 380 11.78 8.95 0.06
CA GLY A 380 11.45 10.29 -0.40
C GLY A 380 12.17 11.39 0.40
N ASN A 381 11.44 12.46 0.66
CA ASN A 381 11.88 13.59 1.47
C ASN A 381 11.49 13.42 2.96
N VAL A 382 11.46 12.17 3.44
CA VAL A 382 11.10 11.87 4.83
C VAL A 382 12.16 12.42 5.77
N ILE A 383 11.72 13.23 6.72
CA ILE A 383 12.51 13.65 7.87
C ILE A 383 12.41 12.54 8.90
N GLY A 384 13.50 11.80 9.08
CA GLY A 384 13.55 10.72 10.06
C GLY A 384 13.34 11.22 11.48
N GLY A 385 12.89 10.36 12.34
CA GLY A 385 12.66 10.67 13.74
C GLY A 385 11.44 9.97 14.31
N VAL A 386 11.11 10.30 15.55
CA VAL A 386 9.96 9.76 16.27
C VAL A 386 8.92 10.85 16.44
N TYR A 387 7.68 10.53 16.12
CA TYR A 387 6.54 11.43 16.18
C TYR A 387 5.45 10.86 17.09
N ASN A 388 4.92 11.67 17.99
CA ASN A 388 3.92 11.31 19.02
C ASN A 388 4.38 10.25 20.04
N CYS A 389 5.68 10.01 20.18
CA CYS A 389 6.25 9.14 21.21
C CYS A 389 7.55 9.75 21.77
N ASP A 390 7.43 10.89 22.39
CA ASP A 390 8.52 11.67 22.98
C ASP A 390 8.03 12.40 24.24
N PRO A 391 8.92 12.93 25.10
CA PRO A 391 8.50 13.58 26.34
C PRO A 391 7.60 14.80 26.18
N SER A 392 7.54 15.41 25.01
CA SER A 392 6.72 16.61 24.76
C SER A 392 5.31 16.28 24.26
N THR A 393 5.14 15.12 23.64
CA THR A 393 3.87 14.68 23.04
C THR A 393 3.18 13.55 23.81
N TRP A 394 3.85 12.99 24.81
CA TRP A 394 3.35 11.87 25.61
C TRP A 394 2.96 12.35 27.02
N GLU A 395 1.68 12.44 27.27
CA GLU A 395 1.12 12.81 28.57
C GLU A 395 1.13 11.63 29.54
N ALA A 396 1.17 11.93 30.85
CA ALA A 396 1.08 10.90 31.89
C ALA A 396 -0.25 10.13 31.78
N GLY A 397 -0.18 8.81 31.83
CA GLY A 397 -1.35 7.93 31.67
C GLY A 397 -1.78 7.72 30.21
N ALA A 398 -0.99 8.13 29.23
CA ALA A 398 -1.31 8.00 27.80
C ALA A 398 -1.67 6.56 27.39
N LEU A 399 -1.00 5.56 27.97
CA LEU A 399 -1.29 4.15 27.68
C LEU A 399 -2.74 3.75 27.95
N PHE A 400 -3.43 4.48 28.83
CA PHE A 400 -4.81 4.20 29.25
C PHE A 400 -5.76 5.35 28.93
N SER A 401 -5.35 6.25 28.05
CA SER A 401 -6.06 7.50 27.77
C SER A 401 -7.43 7.32 27.12
N GLU A 402 -7.69 6.15 26.53
CA GLU A 402 -9.02 5.82 26.00
C GLU A 402 -9.64 4.66 26.80
N ASN A 403 -10.74 4.96 27.49
CA ASN A 403 -11.54 4.02 28.28
C ASN A 403 -10.74 3.25 29.37
N ASP A 404 -9.71 3.86 29.95
CA ASP A 404 -8.79 3.27 30.94
C ASP A 404 -8.19 1.92 30.49
N ARG A 405 -8.08 1.68 29.18
CA ARG A 405 -7.65 0.40 28.61
C ARG A 405 -6.78 0.53 27.37
N TYR A 406 -6.96 1.58 26.58
CA TYR A 406 -6.36 1.71 25.27
C TYR A 406 -5.50 2.98 25.19
N LEU A 407 -4.49 2.90 24.36
CA LEU A 407 -3.73 4.05 23.91
C LEU A 407 -4.56 4.81 22.88
N ALA A 408 -4.97 6.04 23.18
CA ALA A 408 -5.72 6.87 22.25
C ALA A 408 -4.88 7.34 21.06
N ALA A 409 -5.54 7.61 19.94
CA ALA A 409 -4.91 8.31 18.84
C ALA A 409 -4.56 9.76 19.25
N ASN A 410 -3.43 10.25 18.77
CA ASN A 410 -2.97 11.65 18.91
C ASN A 410 -2.93 12.36 17.55
N THR A 411 -2.97 11.62 16.46
CA THR A 411 -3.04 12.14 15.10
C THR A 411 -3.99 11.28 14.27
N ASP A 412 -4.88 11.94 13.54
CA ASP A 412 -5.75 11.25 12.58
C ASP A 412 -4.93 10.76 11.39
N PHE A 413 -5.16 9.50 10.98
CA PHE A 413 -4.41 8.90 9.87
C PHE A 413 -4.53 9.69 8.56
N ARG A 414 -5.63 10.38 8.37
CA ARG A 414 -5.86 11.24 7.20
C ARG A 414 -4.87 12.41 7.14
N VAL A 415 -4.38 12.88 8.29
CA VAL A 415 -3.33 13.90 8.35
C VAL A 415 -2.00 13.35 7.82
N VAL A 416 -1.66 12.10 8.16
CA VAL A 416 -0.45 11.45 7.65
C VAL A 416 -0.49 11.37 6.13
N PHE A 417 -1.62 10.94 5.56
CA PHE A 417 -1.77 10.87 4.11
C PHE A 417 -1.89 12.25 3.45
N ALA A 418 -2.53 13.22 4.11
CA ALA A 418 -2.57 14.59 3.61
C ALA A 418 -1.16 15.19 3.51
N GLU A 419 -0.29 14.94 4.50
CA GLU A 419 1.10 15.38 4.47
C GLU A 419 1.89 14.68 3.33
N ILE A 420 1.69 13.37 3.13
CA ILE A 420 2.27 12.63 2.00
C ILE A 420 1.78 13.23 0.66
N PHE A 421 0.49 13.45 0.51
CA PHE A 421 -0.09 13.97 -0.73
C PHE A 421 0.40 15.40 -1.03
N GLN A 422 0.47 16.23 -0.03
CA GLN A 422 0.92 17.63 -0.19
C GLN A 422 2.43 17.73 -0.42
N GLN A 423 3.24 17.09 0.41
CA GLN A 423 4.69 17.30 0.41
C GLN A 423 5.43 16.39 -0.58
N HIS A 424 5.03 15.12 -0.67
CA HIS A 424 5.70 14.20 -1.59
C HIS A 424 5.16 14.32 -3.01
N PHE A 425 3.85 14.44 -3.17
CA PHE A 425 3.21 14.50 -4.49
C PHE A 425 2.89 15.92 -4.98
N GLY A 426 2.94 16.92 -4.11
CA GLY A 426 2.70 18.32 -4.45
C GLY A 426 1.22 18.67 -4.64
N ASP A 427 0.30 17.92 -4.03
CA ASP A 427 -1.13 18.19 -4.14
C ASP A 427 -1.52 19.44 -3.34
N ASP A 428 -2.51 20.20 -3.85
CA ASP A 428 -3.04 21.39 -3.17
C ASP A 428 -3.76 20.96 -1.87
N PRO A 429 -3.45 21.58 -0.71
CA PRO A 429 -4.19 21.33 0.54
C PRO A 429 -5.71 21.41 0.41
N ALA A 430 -6.23 22.27 -0.47
CA ALA A 430 -7.66 22.41 -0.72
C ALA A 430 -8.31 21.16 -1.38
N THR A 431 -7.53 20.20 -1.84
CA THR A 431 -8.04 18.97 -2.46
C THR A 431 -8.25 17.81 -1.48
N MET A 432 -7.83 17.96 -0.22
CA MET A 432 -7.85 16.85 0.75
C MET A 432 -9.28 16.34 1.01
N ASP A 433 -10.27 17.21 1.07
CA ASP A 433 -11.68 16.82 1.21
C ASP A 433 -12.24 16.07 -0.01
N GLN A 434 -11.66 16.25 -1.20
CA GLN A 434 -11.97 15.45 -2.39
C GLN A 434 -11.46 14.01 -2.25
N PHE A 435 -10.25 13.84 -1.71
CA PHE A 435 -9.63 12.53 -1.57
C PHE A 435 -10.21 11.77 -0.38
N MET A 436 -10.46 12.48 0.71
CA MET A 436 -10.97 11.97 1.99
C MET A 436 -12.19 12.79 2.42
N PRO A 437 -13.39 12.50 1.87
CA PRO A 437 -14.61 13.27 2.17
C PRO A 437 -14.86 13.44 3.66
N GLY A 438 -15.17 14.66 4.07
CA GLY A 438 -15.33 15.04 5.47
C GLY A 438 -14.02 15.36 6.20
N TYR A 439 -12.90 15.46 5.50
CA TYR A 439 -11.60 15.84 6.07
C TYR A 439 -11.66 17.19 6.79
N ASP A 440 -12.16 18.23 6.11
CA ASP A 440 -12.24 19.59 6.66
C ASP A 440 -13.21 19.67 7.85
N LEU A 441 -14.32 18.93 7.79
CA LEU A 441 -15.28 18.85 8.89
C LEU A 441 -14.65 18.20 10.13
N ALA A 442 -13.95 17.08 9.94
CA ALA A 442 -13.26 16.39 11.03
C ALA A 442 -12.13 17.23 11.61
N ALA A 443 -11.37 17.95 10.77
CA ALA A 443 -10.34 18.88 11.22
C ALA A 443 -10.90 20.01 12.07
N ALA A 444 -12.07 20.53 11.72
CA ALA A 444 -12.77 21.53 12.52
C ALA A 444 -13.31 20.98 13.84
N GLN A 445 -13.77 19.72 13.85
CA GLN A 445 -14.33 19.08 15.04
C GLN A 445 -13.26 18.58 16.01
N TYR A 446 -12.14 18.08 15.50
CA TYR A 446 -11.04 17.47 16.28
C TYR A 446 -9.69 18.14 15.98
N PRO A 447 -9.53 19.46 16.16
CA PRO A 447 -8.34 20.18 15.71
C PRO A 447 -7.03 19.66 16.32
N GLY A 448 -7.07 19.06 17.52
CA GLY A 448 -5.91 18.44 18.15
C GLY A 448 -5.37 17.23 17.39
N LEU A 449 -6.23 16.47 16.72
CA LEU A 449 -5.84 15.30 15.93
C LEU A 449 -5.43 15.66 14.49
N PHE A 450 -5.72 16.88 14.04
CA PHE A 450 -5.48 17.34 12.66
C PHE A 450 -4.28 18.29 12.54
N THR A 451 -3.32 18.18 13.47
CA THR A 451 -2.04 18.89 13.36
C THR A 451 -1.06 18.06 12.53
N GLN A 452 -0.48 18.67 11.49
CA GLN A 452 0.58 18.03 10.71
C GLN A 452 1.79 17.69 11.58
N LEU A 453 2.40 16.55 11.33
CA LEU A 453 3.55 16.06 12.08
C LEU A 453 4.87 16.65 11.60
N GLY A 454 4.94 17.10 10.35
CA GLY A 454 6.15 17.66 9.75
C GLY A 454 7.23 16.61 9.47
N PHE A 455 6.85 15.39 9.13
CA PHE A 455 7.79 14.31 8.78
C PHE A 455 8.19 14.32 7.29
N LEU A 456 7.75 15.29 6.52
CA LEU A 456 8.10 15.51 5.12
C LEU A 456 8.49 16.98 4.85
N THR A 457 9.42 17.19 3.89
CA THR A 457 9.84 18.52 3.42
C THR A 457 9.38 18.79 2.00
#